data_97818cbc6039ff28b589a1c21259bc8d
#
_entry.id   97818cbc6039ff28b589a1c21259bc8d
#
_cell.length_a   1.000
_cell.length_b   1.000
_cell.length_c   1.000
_cell.angle_alpha   90.00
_cell.angle_beta   90.00
_cell.angle_gamma   90.00
#
_symmetry.space_group_name_H-M   'P 1'
#
loop_
_entity.id
_entity.type
_entity.pdbx_description
1 polymer ?
#
loop_
_entity_poly.entity_id
_entity_poly.type
_entity_poly.pdbx_seq_one_letter_code
_entity_poly.pdbx_strand_id
1 'polypeptide(L)'
;MESTQFPRTLAAIVSVAASLLAFSAHAQGPAQPVRPETVATGLDHPWAVAFLPGGRFLVTERPGRMRVVQPDGRLGAPIAGLPRIDAGGQGGLLDVLLDADFASNRSLYFCFSEPAATGSGNSTALARATLSADQARLDDVRIIFSQKPKFASSAHFGCRIVESRSPGANGRPDGKLFLTLGERFSRRDDAQKLDNHHGKIVRINKDGSVPPDNPFVGKAGVLPEIWSYGHRNPQGATLTPDGSFWMHEHGPQGGDEINLPRAGANYGWPVITYGENYGGGKIGEGLTAKAGMEQPLHYWVPSIAPSGMAFLTSERYGKAWQGNLFVGSLKFAYLDRIELSAPFGGKVLRESKLLAEVGERIRDVRQGPDGLLYVLTDSRNGKLIRLLPGG
;
A
#
# COMPACT_ATOMS: atom_id res chain seq x y z
N MET A 1 51.31 91.28 -2.33
CA MET A 1 50.75 90.60 -1.22
C MET A 1 50.71 89.12 -1.64
N GLU A 2 51.49 88.41 -0.94
CA GLU A 2 52.13 87.13 -1.27
C GLU A 2 51.19 85.97 -1.53
N SER A 3 51.47 85.25 -2.60
CA SER A 3 50.92 83.97 -2.94
C SER A 3 51.88 82.83 -2.59
N THR A 4 51.58 82.08 -1.67
CA THR A 4 52.36 80.85 -1.29
C THR A 4 51.83 79.64 -2.07
N GLN A 5 52.67 79.11 -2.95
CA GLN A 5 52.52 77.83 -3.60
C GLN A 5 52.97 76.70 -2.70
N PHE A 6 52.19 75.60 -2.64
CA PHE A 6 52.60 74.32 -2.08
C PHE A 6 52.73 73.25 -3.19
N PRO A 7 53.71 72.38 -3.14
CA PRO A 7 54.01 71.44 -4.21
C PRO A 7 53.10 70.16 -4.14
N ARG A 8 52.71 69.71 -5.33
CA ARG A 8 51.97 68.46 -5.55
C ARG A 8 52.93 67.25 -5.49
N THR A 9 52.74 66.42 -4.52
CA THR A 9 53.37 65.08 -4.43
C THR A 9 52.54 64.11 -5.26
N LEU A 10 53.12 63.44 -6.26
CA LEU A 10 52.57 62.31 -7.01
C LEU A 10 52.63 61.10 -6.15
N ALA A 11 51.46 60.50 -5.81
CA ALA A 11 51.36 59.18 -5.23
C ALA A 11 51.12 58.17 -6.35
N ALA A 12 52.06 57.23 -6.54
CA ALA A 12 51.91 56.09 -7.44
C ALA A 12 51.01 55.03 -6.80
N ILE A 13 49.88 54.75 -7.41
CA ILE A 13 48.98 53.67 -7.01
C ILE A 13 49.46 52.38 -7.71
N VAL A 14 50.04 51.46 -6.94
CA VAL A 14 50.30 50.09 -7.39
C VAL A 14 49.02 49.27 -7.23
N SER A 15 48.35 48.95 -8.32
CA SER A 15 47.20 48.07 -8.33
C SER A 15 47.67 46.62 -8.30
N VAL A 16 47.48 45.95 -7.16
CA VAL A 16 47.63 44.49 -7.04
C VAL A 16 46.31 43.82 -7.44
N ALA A 17 46.28 43.24 -8.62
CA ALA A 17 45.16 42.42 -9.06
C ALA A 17 45.19 41.08 -8.32
N ALA A 18 44.38 40.93 -7.30
CA ALA A 18 44.15 39.64 -6.64
C ALA A 18 43.16 38.84 -7.47
N SER A 19 43.62 37.82 -8.20
CA SER A 19 42.77 36.85 -8.91
C SER A 19 42.11 35.92 -7.87
N LEU A 20 40.86 36.18 -7.54
CA LEU A 20 39.99 35.31 -6.78
C LEU A 20 39.58 34.12 -7.69
N LEU A 21 40.27 32.99 -7.54
CA LEU A 21 39.79 31.68 -8.02
C LEU A 21 38.58 31.27 -7.15
N ALA A 22 37.38 31.57 -7.65
CA ALA A 22 36.15 31.06 -7.07
C ALA A 22 36.09 29.54 -7.31
N PHE A 23 36.49 28.75 -6.32
CA PHE A 23 36.11 27.33 -6.25
C PHE A 23 34.60 27.29 -6.06
N SER A 24 33.86 26.92 -7.13
CA SER A 24 32.47 26.55 -7.05
C SER A 24 32.40 25.22 -6.28
N ALA A 25 32.29 25.28 -4.95
CA ALA A 25 31.87 24.17 -4.17
C ALA A 25 30.45 23.82 -4.60
N HIS A 26 30.29 22.79 -5.42
CA HIS A 26 28.99 22.16 -5.62
C HIS A 26 28.54 21.69 -4.25
N ALA A 27 27.59 22.40 -3.64
CA ALA A 27 26.91 21.94 -2.46
C ALA A 27 26.23 20.62 -2.86
N GLN A 28 26.83 19.48 -2.47
CA GLN A 28 26.13 18.22 -2.51
C GLN A 28 24.87 18.41 -1.67
N GLY A 29 23.70 18.25 -2.30
CA GLY A 29 22.44 18.23 -1.58
C GLY A 29 22.53 17.23 -0.42
N PRO A 30 21.69 17.37 0.62
CA PRO A 30 21.72 16.44 1.75
C PRO A 30 21.67 15.02 1.21
N ALA A 31 22.59 14.17 1.70
CA ALA A 31 22.69 12.76 1.29
C ALA A 31 21.29 12.13 1.37
N GLN A 32 20.81 11.56 0.26
CA GLN A 32 19.52 10.89 0.23
C GLN A 32 19.57 9.71 1.22
N PRO A 33 18.61 9.62 2.14
CA PRO A 33 18.63 8.59 3.18
C PRO A 33 18.46 7.17 2.64
N VAL A 34 18.04 7.03 1.36
CA VAL A 34 17.95 5.78 0.61
C VAL A 34 18.38 6.00 -0.84
N ARG A 35 18.92 4.95 -1.45
CA ARG A 35 19.27 4.92 -2.86
C ARG A 35 18.41 3.89 -3.60
N PRO A 36 17.53 4.33 -4.55
CA PRO A 36 16.75 3.40 -5.35
C PRO A 36 17.65 2.63 -6.32
N GLU A 37 17.46 1.31 -6.38
CA GLU A 37 18.11 0.41 -7.33
C GLU A 37 17.02 -0.35 -8.09
N THR A 38 16.94 -0.13 -9.40
CA THR A 38 15.96 -0.82 -10.23
C THR A 38 16.37 -2.29 -10.39
N VAL A 39 15.54 -3.20 -9.88
CA VAL A 39 15.70 -4.65 -10.01
C VAL A 39 15.16 -5.12 -11.36
N ALA A 40 13.97 -4.64 -11.76
CA ALA A 40 13.33 -5.02 -13.02
C ALA A 40 12.52 -3.86 -13.60
N THR A 41 12.34 -3.88 -14.92
CA THR A 41 11.49 -2.96 -15.69
C THR A 41 10.57 -3.77 -16.61
N GLY A 42 9.64 -3.12 -17.32
CA GLY A 42 8.78 -3.77 -18.30
C GLY A 42 7.56 -4.49 -17.70
N LEU A 43 7.27 -4.26 -16.42
CA LEU A 43 6.05 -4.73 -15.77
C LEU A 43 4.87 -3.84 -16.17
N ASP A 44 3.74 -4.43 -16.55
CA ASP A 44 2.57 -3.67 -16.99
C ASP A 44 1.61 -3.41 -15.81
N HIS A 45 1.65 -2.20 -15.28
CA HIS A 45 0.88 -1.81 -14.10
C HIS A 45 1.01 -2.84 -12.96
N PRO A 46 2.25 -3.14 -12.48
CA PRO A 46 2.40 -4.11 -11.41
C PRO A 46 1.66 -3.63 -10.16
N TRP A 47 0.97 -4.57 -9.47
CA TRP A 47 0.12 -4.22 -8.34
C TRP A 47 0.67 -4.70 -7.00
N ALA A 48 1.20 -5.92 -6.93
CA ALA A 48 1.78 -6.46 -5.70
C ALA A 48 3.00 -7.33 -5.99
N VAL A 49 3.91 -7.41 -5.01
CA VAL A 49 5.10 -8.27 -5.04
C VAL A 49 5.13 -9.19 -3.82
N ALA A 50 5.47 -10.46 -4.05
CA ALA A 50 5.80 -11.43 -3.01
C ALA A 50 7.20 -12.03 -3.27
N PHE A 51 7.87 -12.45 -2.19
CA PHE A 51 9.27 -12.90 -2.24
C PHE A 51 9.32 -14.43 -2.28
N LEU A 52 9.69 -14.99 -3.42
CA LEU A 52 9.88 -16.41 -3.60
C LEU A 52 11.25 -16.87 -3.07
N PRO A 53 11.41 -18.14 -2.68
CA PRO A 53 12.72 -18.71 -2.36
C PRO A 53 13.75 -18.50 -3.48
N GLY A 54 15.02 -18.32 -3.11
CA GLY A 54 16.12 -18.12 -4.06
C GLY A 54 16.20 -16.72 -4.66
N GLY A 55 15.67 -15.70 -3.96
CA GLY A 55 15.79 -14.29 -4.35
C GLY A 55 14.92 -13.88 -5.53
N ARG A 56 13.96 -14.71 -5.92
CA ARG A 56 12.97 -14.41 -6.98
C ARG A 56 11.77 -13.67 -6.42
N PHE A 57 11.04 -13.01 -7.32
CA PHE A 57 9.86 -12.26 -6.96
C PHE A 57 8.65 -12.77 -7.75
N LEU A 58 7.51 -12.87 -7.10
CA LEU A 58 6.22 -13.10 -7.74
C LEU A 58 5.50 -11.76 -7.83
N VAL A 59 5.20 -11.31 -9.04
CA VAL A 59 4.57 -10.01 -9.28
C VAL A 59 3.25 -10.21 -9.99
N THR A 60 2.21 -9.53 -9.49
CA THR A 60 0.92 -9.40 -10.18
C THR A 60 0.92 -8.15 -11.04
N GLU A 61 0.43 -8.28 -12.27
CA GLU A 61 0.20 -7.17 -13.19
C GLU A 61 -1.32 -6.96 -13.33
N ARG A 62 -1.78 -5.75 -13.09
CA ARG A 62 -3.21 -5.39 -13.04
C ARG A 62 -4.02 -5.83 -14.27
N PRO A 63 -3.48 -5.83 -15.51
CA PRO A 63 -4.19 -6.35 -16.67
C PRO A 63 -4.57 -7.85 -16.62
N GLY A 64 -4.18 -8.59 -15.57
CA GLY A 64 -4.55 -9.99 -15.38
C GLY A 64 -3.41 -10.98 -15.66
N ARG A 65 -2.18 -10.62 -15.37
CA ARG A 65 -1.01 -11.49 -15.48
C ARG A 65 -0.29 -11.63 -14.15
N MET A 66 0.33 -12.77 -13.94
CA MET A 66 1.25 -13.02 -12.83
C MET A 66 2.58 -13.51 -13.41
N ARG A 67 3.69 -12.99 -12.91
CA ARG A 67 5.02 -13.33 -13.43
C ARG A 67 6.01 -13.60 -12.31
N VAL A 68 6.98 -14.46 -12.58
CA VAL A 68 8.19 -14.55 -11.76
C VAL A 68 9.23 -13.60 -12.35
N VAL A 69 9.80 -12.76 -11.50
CA VAL A 69 10.97 -11.94 -11.80
C VAL A 69 12.18 -12.61 -11.18
N GLN A 70 13.23 -12.83 -11.99
CA GLN A 70 14.48 -13.45 -11.56
C GLN A 70 15.33 -12.45 -10.74
N PRO A 71 16.31 -12.91 -9.94
CA PRO A 71 17.18 -12.02 -9.17
C PRO A 71 17.98 -11.03 -10.04
N ASP A 72 18.24 -11.38 -11.30
CA ASP A 72 18.89 -10.52 -12.30
C ASP A 72 17.94 -9.54 -13.01
N GLY A 73 16.65 -9.49 -12.59
CA GLY A 73 15.64 -8.62 -13.16
C GLY A 73 14.92 -9.14 -14.39
N ARG A 74 15.29 -10.29 -14.92
CA ARG A 74 14.65 -10.90 -16.10
C ARG A 74 13.23 -11.33 -15.77
N LEU A 75 12.27 -10.91 -16.60
CA LEU A 75 10.87 -11.28 -16.49
C LEU A 75 10.63 -12.68 -17.06
N GLY A 76 10.00 -13.55 -16.27
CA GLY A 76 9.47 -14.82 -16.75
C GLY A 76 8.23 -14.64 -17.65
N ALA A 77 7.85 -15.71 -18.33
CA ALA A 77 6.58 -15.76 -19.03
C ALA A 77 5.38 -15.57 -18.05
N PRO A 78 4.21 -15.12 -18.50
CA PRO A 78 3.02 -15.13 -17.69
C PRO A 78 2.70 -16.53 -17.17
N ILE A 79 2.41 -16.63 -15.87
CA ILE A 79 1.99 -17.88 -15.22
C ILE A 79 0.59 -18.24 -15.70
N ALA A 80 0.42 -19.48 -16.17
CA ALA A 80 -0.88 -19.99 -16.60
C ALA A 80 -1.81 -20.36 -15.44
N GLY A 81 -3.10 -20.53 -15.70
CA GLY A 81 -4.08 -21.05 -14.72
C GLY A 81 -4.83 -19.98 -13.94
N LEU A 82 -4.63 -18.71 -14.21
CA LEU A 82 -5.46 -17.64 -13.61
C LEU A 82 -6.92 -17.77 -14.05
N PRO A 83 -7.89 -17.47 -13.17
CA PRO A 83 -9.30 -17.43 -13.54
C PRO A 83 -9.59 -16.24 -14.46
N ARG A 84 -10.83 -16.15 -14.94
CA ARG A 84 -11.28 -14.98 -15.70
C ARG A 84 -11.27 -13.73 -14.80
N ILE A 85 -10.62 -12.67 -15.26
CA ILE A 85 -10.42 -11.40 -14.54
C ILE A 85 -11.05 -10.26 -15.31
N ASP A 86 -11.81 -9.40 -14.64
CA ASP A 86 -12.31 -8.13 -15.19
C ASP A 86 -11.29 -7.00 -14.90
N ALA A 87 -10.42 -6.72 -15.86
CA ALA A 87 -9.33 -5.75 -15.71
C ALA A 87 -9.72 -4.29 -16.01
N GLY A 88 -11.00 -3.94 -15.94
CA GLY A 88 -11.50 -2.58 -16.22
C GLY A 88 -11.22 -1.59 -15.07
N GLY A 89 -10.81 -0.37 -15.40
CA GLY A 89 -10.62 0.74 -14.44
C GLY A 89 -9.59 0.44 -13.34
N GLN A 90 -10.03 0.38 -12.08
CA GLN A 90 -9.20 -0.01 -10.93
C GLN A 90 -9.16 -1.53 -10.72
N GLY A 91 -10.00 -2.28 -11.43
CA GLY A 91 -10.03 -3.75 -11.36
C GLY A 91 -8.85 -4.41 -12.07
N GLY A 92 -8.69 -5.70 -11.85
CA GLY A 92 -7.63 -6.52 -12.44
C GLY A 92 -7.17 -7.64 -11.52
N LEU A 93 -5.96 -8.16 -11.76
CA LEU A 93 -5.23 -8.98 -10.81
C LEU A 93 -4.50 -8.04 -9.85
N LEU A 94 -4.83 -8.12 -8.57
CA LEU A 94 -4.43 -7.13 -7.58
C LEU A 94 -3.41 -7.73 -6.58
N ASP A 95 -3.78 -8.01 -5.34
CA ASP A 95 -2.81 -8.48 -4.36
C ASP A 95 -2.43 -9.96 -4.52
N VAL A 96 -1.24 -10.30 -4.04
CA VAL A 96 -0.77 -11.68 -3.89
C VAL A 96 -0.07 -11.86 -2.54
N LEU A 97 -0.37 -12.97 -1.88
CA LEU A 97 0.21 -13.38 -0.61
C LEU A 97 0.66 -14.84 -0.70
N LEU A 98 1.90 -15.12 -0.32
CA LEU A 98 2.35 -16.49 -0.12
C LEU A 98 1.85 -17.01 1.23
N ASP A 99 1.43 -18.25 1.28
CA ASP A 99 1.12 -18.94 2.53
C ASP A 99 2.33 -18.94 3.48
N ALA A 100 2.11 -18.85 4.78
CA ALA A 100 3.20 -18.90 5.77
C ALA A 100 4.08 -20.15 5.62
N ASP A 101 3.50 -21.27 5.16
CA ASP A 101 4.20 -22.53 4.90
C ASP A 101 4.55 -22.74 3.42
N PHE A 102 4.64 -21.65 2.62
CA PHE A 102 4.85 -21.69 1.17
C PHE A 102 6.05 -22.56 0.77
N ALA A 103 7.13 -22.53 1.54
CA ALA A 103 8.33 -23.32 1.25
C ALA A 103 8.04 -24.83 1.17
N SER A 104 7.04 -25.32 1.91
CA SER A 104 6.64 -26.74 1.94
C SER A 104 5.43 -27.04 1.05
N ASN A 105 4.44 -26.12 1.01
CA ASN A 105 3.15 -26.38 0.34
C ASN A 105 2.97 -25.65 -0.99
N ARG A 106 3.81 -24.67 -1.31
CA ARG A 106 3.71 -23.77 -2.48
C ARG A 106 2.35 -23.11 -2.66
N SER A 107 1.54 -23.03 -1.61
CA SER A 107 0.25 -22.38 -1.63
C SER A 107 0.39 -20.87 -1.64
N LEU A 108 -0.46 -20.21 -2.39
CA LEU A 108 -0.58 -18.75 -2.42
C LEU A 108 -2.04 -18.33 -2.51
N TYR A 109 -2.27 -17.08 -2.17
CA TYR A 109 -3.57 -16.43 -2.27
C TYR A 109 -3.42 -15.21 -3.19
N PHE A 110 -4.42 -14.99 -4.03
CA PHE A 110 -4.44 -13.78 -4.85
C PHE A 110 -5.85 -13.21 -4.92
N CYS A 111 -5.89 -11.88 -4.92
CA CYS A 111 -7.12 -11.13 -4.98
C CYS A 111 -7.28 -10.48 -6.35
N PHE A 112 -8.51 -10.49 -6.89
CA PHE A 112 -8.78 -10.01 -8.22
C PHE A 112 -10.22 -9.51 -8.37
N SER A 113 -10.49 -8.78 -9.43
CA SER A 113 -11.85 -8.42 -9.84
C SER A 113 -12.50 -9.57 -10.63
N GLU A 114 -13.45 -10.23 -9.99
CA GLU A 114 -14.18 -11.36 -10.53
C GLU A 114 -15.41 -10.88 -11.32
N PRO A 115 -15.51 -11.16 -12.62
CA PRO A 115 -16.73 -10.85 -13.37
C PRO A 115 -17.91 -11.72 -12.91
N ALA A 116 -19.12 -11.22 -13.07
CA ALA A 116 -20.30 -12.03 -12.90
C ALA A 116 -20.35 -13.15 -13.97
N ALA A 117 -20.98 -14.26 -13.63
CA ALA A 117 -21.20 -15.36 -14.59
C ALA A 117 -22.09 -14.89 -15.76
N THR A 118 -23.03 -14.01 -15.47
CA THR A 118 -23.94 -13.39 -16.44
C THR A 118 -24.08 -11.90 -16.16
N GLY A 119 -24.29 -11.09 -17.20
CA GLY A 119 -24.43 -9.64 -17.08
C GLY A 119 -23.11 -8.89 -16.88
N SER A 120 -23.19 -7.62 -16.48
CA SER A 120 -22.07 -6.68 -16.38
C SER A 120 -21.49 -6.51 -14.98
N GLY A 121 -21.96 -7.25 -13.98
CA GLY A 121 -21.50 -7.12 -12.60
C GLY A 121 -20.10 -7.70 -12.40
N ASN A 122 -19.37 -7.14 -11.43
CA ASN A 122 -18.10 -7.67 -10.94
C ASN A 122 -18.00 -7.49 -9.43
N SER A 123 -17.04 -8.14 -8.82
CA SER A 123 -16.73 -7.96 -7.39
C SER A 123 -15.30 -8.33 -7.10
N THR A 124 -14.83 -7.97 -5.92
CA THR A 124 -13.57 -8.45 -5.36
C THR A 124 -13.72 -9.92 -5.00
N ALA A 125 -12.77 -10.75 -5.43
CA ALA A 125 -12.69 -12.16 -5.07
C ALA A 125 -11.29 -12.52 -4.57
N LEU A 126 -11.23 -13.55 -3.72
CA LEU A 126 -9.99 -14.15 -3.24
C LEU A 126 -9.92 -15.60 -3.72
N ALA A 127 -8.82 -15.94 -4.36
CA ALA A 127 -8.52 -17.31 -4.75
C ALA A 127 -7.32 -17.85 -3.97
N ARG A 128 -7.32 -19.16 -3.74
CA ARG A 128 -6.18 -19.96 -3.32
C ARG A 128 -5.69 -20.82 -4.48
N ALA A 129 -4.38 -20.99 -4.62
CA ALA A 129 -3.79 -21.86 -5.62
C ALA A 129 -2.47 -22.45 -5.12
N THR A 130 -1.94 -23.44 -5.83
CA THR A 130 -0.60 -23.99 -5.66
C THR A 130 0.27 -23.58 -6.84
N LEU A 131 1.40 -22.96 -6.60
CA LEU A 131 2.37 -22.66 -7.66
C LEU A 131 3.10 -23.94 -8.06
N SER A 132 3.08 -24.30 -9.36
CA SER A 132 3.80 -25.49 -9.86
C SER A 132 5.30 -25.42 -9.55
N ALA A 133 5.97 -26.56 -9.52
CA ALA A 133 7.41 -26.63 -9.17
C ALA A 133 8.30 -25.84 -10.15
N ASP A 134 7.92 -25.82 -11.43
CA ASP A 134 8.58 -25.06 -12.49
C ASP A 134 8.15 -23.58 -12.53
N GLN A 135 7.18 -23.20 -11.66
CA GLN A 135 6.62 -21.84 -11.55
C GLN A 135 5.96 -21.32 -12.85
N ALA A 136 5.52 -22.23 -13.72
CA ALA A 136 4.92 -21.87 -14.99
C ALA A 136 3.38 -21.79 -14.93
N ARG A 137 2.75 -22.39 -13.91
CA ARG A 137 1.28 -22.42 -13.78
C ARG A 137 0.83 -22.45 -12.33
N LEU A 138 -0.44 -22.09 -12.14
CA LEU A 138 -1.18 -22.29 -10.91
C LEU A 138 -2.01 -23.58 -11.02
N ASP A 139 -1.82 -24.47 -10.06
CA ASP A 139 -2.60 -25.70 -9.87
C ASP A 139 -3.65 -25.48 -8.77
N ASP A 140 -4.71 -26.30 -8.74
CA ASP A 140 -5.75 -26.31 -7.69
C ASP A 140 -6.37 -24.93 -7.39
N VAL A 141 -6.58 -24.13 -8.40
CA VAL A 141 -7.15 -22.79 -8.25
C VAL A 141 -8.59 -22.87 -7.75
N ARG A 142 -8.86 -22.31 -6.60
CA ARG A 142 -10.18 -22.28 -5.96
C ARG A 142 -10.51 -20.86 -5.52
N ILE A 143 -11.68 -20.35 -5.90
CA ILE A 143 -12.23 -19.12 -5.35
C ILE A 143 -12.75 -19.43 -3.96
N ILE A 144 -12.13 -18.88 -2.93
CA ILE A 144 -12.47 -19.11 -1.53
C ILE A 144 -13.33 -18.00 -0.93
N PHE A 145 -13.45 -16.86 -1.62
CA PHE A 145 -14.34 -15.77 -1.24
C PHE A 145 -14.73 -14.95 -2.47
N SER A 146 -16.00 -14.48 -2.51
CA SER A 146 -16.48 -13.47 -3.47
C SER A 146 -17.33 -12.43 -2.76
N GLN A 147 -17.01 -11.16 -2.94
CA GLN A 147 -17.79 -10.02 -2.41
C GLN A 147 -19.22 -10.03 -2.96
N LYS A 148 -20.21 -9.88 -2.10
CA LYS A 148 -21.64 -9.88 -2.42
C LYS A 148 -22.31 -8.58 -2.02
N PRO A 149 -23.30 -8.11 -2.83
CA PRO A 149 -23.59 -8.57 -4.19
C PRO A 149 -22.53 -8.11 -5.20
N LYS A 150 -22.47 -8.75 -6.38
CA LYS A 150 -21.71 -8.23 -7.52
C LYS A 150 -22.42 -6.97 -8.04
N PHE A 151 -21.61 -5.98 -8.45
CA PHE A 151 -22.12 -4.69 -8.92
C PHE A 151 -21.28 -4.18 -10.09
N ALA A 152 -21.94 -3.59 -11.09
CA ALA A 152 -21.26 -3.03 -12.25
C ALA A 152 -20.52 -1.74 -11.84
N SER A 153 -19.23 -1.85 -11.54
CA SER A 153 -18.35 -0.74 -11.19
C SER A 153 -16.91 -1.04 -11.57
N SER A 154 -16.22 -0.03 -12.05
CA SER A 154 -14.78 -0.08 -12.35
C SER A 154 -13.90 0.47 -11.21
N ALA A 155 -14.47 0.78 -10.04
CA ALA A 155 -13.77 1.44 -8.95
C ALA A 155 -13.99 0.75 -7.58
N HIS A 156 -13.12 1.09 -6.64
CA HIS A 156 -13.15 0.71 -5.23
C HIS A 156 -13.28 -0.80 -5.01
N PHE A 157 -12.24 -1.53 -5.37
CA PHE A 157 -12.17 -2.99 -5.14
C PHE A 157 -11.59 -3.34 -3.77
N GLY A 158 -10.80 -2.45 -3.14
CA GLY A 158 -9.99 -2.79 -1.98
C GLY A 158 -8.89 -3.77 -2.35
N CYS A 159 -9.02 -5.03 -1.88
CA CYS A 159 -8.25 -6.17 -2.38
C CYS A 159 -6.86 -6.33 -1.78
N ARG A 160 -6.65 -5.94 -0.52
CA ARG A 160 -5.42 -6.25 0.21
C ARG A 160 -5.65 -7.49 1.08
N ILE A 161 -4.69 -8.42 1.05
CA ILE A 161 -4.72 -9.68 1.78
C ILE A 161 -3.70 -9.63 2.92
N VAL A 162 -4.10 -10.03 4.13
CA VAL A 162 -3.20 -10.17 5.27
C VAL A 162 -3.48 -11.50 5.97
N GLU A 163 -2.43 -12.31 6.18
CA GLU A 163 -2.53 -13.51 7.02
C GLU A 163 -2.31 -13.14 8.48
N SER A 164 -3.28 -13.47 9.32
CA SER A 164 -3.24 -13.22 10.76
C SER A 164 -2.05 -13.93 11.42
N ARG A 165 -1.40 -13.25 12.36
CA ARG A 165 -0.37 -13.82 13.24
C ARG A 165 -0.83 -13.99 14.68
N SER A 166 -2.13 -13.79 14.93
CA SER A 166 -2.71 -14.02 16.26
C SER A 166 -2.41 -15.43 16.72
N PRO A 167 -2.07 -15.66 18.02
CA PRO A 167 -1.85 -17.00 18.55
C PRO A 167 -3.11 -17.85 18.40
N GLY A 168 -3.02 -18.96 17.69
CA GLY A 168 -4.04 -19.99 17.68
C GLY A 168 -3.98 -20.85 18.95
N ALA A 169 -4.93 -21.79 19.09
CA ALA A 169 -5.06 -22.67 20.26
C ALA A 169 -3.79 -23.49 20.57
N ASN A 170 -2.91 -23.66 19.58
CA ASN A 170 -1.65 -24.42 19.71
C ASN A 170 -0.41 -23.50 19.82
N GLY A 171 -0.60 -22.19 20.04
CA GLY A 171 0.48 -21.19 20.11
C GLY A 171 1.11 -20.84 18.77
N ARG A 172 0.66 -21.43 17.66
CA ARG A 172 1.05 -21.03 16.30
C ARG A 172 0.12 -19.92 15.79
N PRO A 173 0.53 -19.11 14.78
CA PRO A 173 -0.40 -18.22 14.12
C PRO A 173 -1.67 -18.93 13.70
N ASP A 174 -2.83 -18.31 13.92
CA ASP A 174 -4.14 -18.89 13.62
C ASP A 174 -4.41 -19.03 12.10
N GLY A 175 -3.56 -18.40 11.27
CA GLY A 175 -3.55 -18.52 9.83
C GLY A 175 -4.81 -18.04 9.14
N LYS A 176 -5.63 -17.24 9.80
CA LYS A 176 -6.83 -16.66 9.18
C LYS A 176 -6.44 -15.55 8.22
N LEU A 177 -7.28 -15.33 7.21
CA LEU A 177 -7.05 -14.30 6.20
C LEU A 177 -7.99 -13.12 6.42
N PHE A 178 -7.42 -11.93 6.47
CA PHE A 178 -8.16 -10.69 6.31
C PHE A 178 -8.11 -10.27 4.84
N LEU A 179 -9.25 -9.83 4.31
CA LEU A 179 -9.37 -9.26 2.98
C LEU A 179 -10.11 -7.93 3.05
N THR A 180 -9.51 -6.89 2.48
CA THR A 180 -10.12 -5.56 2.42
C THR A 180 -11.01 -5.42 1.19
N LEU A 181 -12.17 -4.79 1.35
CA LEU A 181 -13.20 -4.67 0.32
C LEU A 181 -13.66 -3.21 0.19
N GLY A 182 -13.61 -2.69 -1.02
CA GLY A 182 -14.14 -1.37 -1.33
C GLY A 182 -15.66 -1.35 -1.47
N GLU A 183 -16.26 -0.16 -1.37
CA GLU A 183 -17.71 0.04 -1.44
C GLU A 183 -18.25 0.24 -2.86
N ARG A 184 -17.41 0.06 -3.88
CA ARG A 184 -17.78 0.11 -5.30
C ARG A 184 -18.21 1.51 -5.80
N PHE A 185 -17.72 2.59 -5.16
CA PHE A 185 -17.90 4.00 -5.49
C PHE A 185 -19.34 4.51 -5.30
N SER A 186 -20.27 4.08 -6.12
CA SER A 186 -21.69 4.51 -6.06
C SER A 186 -22.52 3.79 -4.99
N ARG A 187 -21.94 2.79 -4.31
CA ARG A 187 -22.59 2.01 -3.25
C ARG A 187 -22.15 2.43 -1.85
N ARG A 188 -21.71 3.69 -1.70
CA ARG A 188 -21.14 4.20 -0.45
C ARG A 188 -22.00 3.96 0.80
N ASP A 189 -23.32 4.07 0.68
CA ASP A 189 -24.24 3.89 1.82
C ASP A 189 -24.34 2.43 2.28
N ASP A 190 -23.95 1.48 1.42
CA ASP A 190 -23.88 0.07 1.78
C ASP A 190 -22.73 -0.23 2.75
N ALA A 191 -21.74 0.67 2.86
CA ALA A 191 -20.65 0.53 3.84
C ALA A 191 -21.17 0.46 5.30
N GLN A 192 -22.32 1.08 5.59
CA GLN A 192 -22.96 1.05 6.91
C GLN A 192 -23.90 -0.14 7.13
N LYS A 193 -24.23 -0.90 6.09
CA LYS A 193 -25.12 -2.07 6.16
C LYS A 193 -24.32 -3.35 6.35
N LEU A 194 -24.83 -4.33 7.07
CA LEU A 194 -24.13 -5.60 7.36
C LEU A 194 -24.65 -6.80 6.56
N ASP A 195 -25.63 -6.58 5.66
CA ASP A 195 -26.22 -7.57 4.77
C ASP A 195 -25.47 -7.72 3.43
N ASN A 196 -24.37 -7.00 3.28
CA ASN A 196 -23.53 -6.97 2.07
C ASN A 196 -22.05 -6.79 2.43
N HIS A 197 -21.14 -7.01 1.46
CA HIS A 197 -19.70 -6.88 1.65
C HIS A 197 -19.10 -5.56 1.13
N HIS A 198 -19.90 -4.58 0.73
CA HIS A 198 -19.38 -3.29 0.24
C HIS A 198 -18.80 -2.46 1.41
N GLY A 199 -17.54 -2.04 1.28
CA GLY A 199 -16.85 -1.26 2.32
C GLY A 199 -16.65 -2.01 3.64
N LYS A 200 -16.09 -3.22 3.56
CA LYS A 200 -15.85 -4.11 4.69
C LYS A 200 -14.41 -4.59 4.74
N ILE A 201 -14.00 -5.01 5.90
CA ILE A 201 -12.92 -5.99 6.05
C ILE A 201 -13.60 -7.29 6.43
N VAL A 202 -13.27 -8.38 5.75
CA VAL A 202 -13.72 -9.72 6.08
C VAL A 202 -12.57 -10.54 6.64
N ARG A 203 -12.89 -11.52 7.51
CA ARG A 203 -11.95 -12.48 8.07
C ARG A 203 -12.48 -13.88 7.81
N ILE A 204 -11.67 -14.70 7.16
CA ILE A 204 -12.02 -16.07 6.76
C ILE A 204 -10.88 -17.05 7.09
N ASN A 205 -11.19 -18.32 7.15
CA ASN A 205 -10.19 -19.39 7.16
C ASN A 205 -9.55 -19.56 5.77
N LYS A 206 -8.39 -20.22 5.69
CA LYS A 206 -7.65 -20.49 4.44
C LYS A 206 -8.42 -21.33 3.41
N ASP A 207 -9.47 -22.01 3.82
CA ASP A 207 -10.39 -22.76 2.96
C ASP A 207 -11.64 -21.99 2.54
N GLY A 208 -11.78 -20.72 3.02
CA GLY A 208 -12.93 -19.87 2.77
C GLY A 208 -14.06 -19.98 3.78
N SER A 209 -14.00 -20.93 4.72
CA SER A 209 -15.01 -21.04 5.77
C SER A 209 -14.94 -19.86 6.75
N VAL A 210 -16.06 -19.63 7.45
CA VAL A 210 -16.18 -18.53 8.42
C VAL A 210 -15.60 -18.97 9.76
N PRO A 211 -14.65 -18.21 10.33
CA PRO A 211 -14.20 -18.46 11.71
C PRO A 211 -15.35 -18.30 12.72
N PRO A 212 -15.53 -19.25 13.66
CA PRO A 212 -16.64 -19.20 14.60
C PRO A 212 -16.56 -18.03 15.59
N ASP A 213 -15.39 -17.45 15.75
CA ASP A 213 -15.09 -16.29 16.61
C ASP A 213 -15.18 -14.94 15.89
N ASN A 214 -15.74 -14.89 14.68
CA ASN A 214 -16.05 -13.63 14.02
C ASN A 214 -17.18 -12.88 14.74
N PRO A 215 -17.13 -11.51 14.76
CA PRO A 215 -18.00 -10.70 15.63
C PRO A 215 -19.50 -10.78 15.30
N PHE A 216 -19.83 -11.22 14.09
CA PHE A 216 -21.21 -11.24 13.59
C PHE A 216 -21.77 -12.66 13.38
N VAL A 217 -21.03 -13.70 13.73
CA VAL A 217 -21.53 -15.08 13.68
C VAL A 217 -22.80 -15.24 14.52
N GLY A 218 -23.82 -15.90 13.96
CA GLY A 218 -25.11 -16.15 14.62
C GLY A 218 -26.07 -14.95 14.64
N LYS A 219 -25.70 -13.78 14.05
CA LYS A 219 -26.60 -12.63 13.94
C LYS A 219 -27.45 -12.72 12.68
N ALA A 220 -28.77 -12.75 12.83
CA ALA A 220 -29.70 -12.84 11.71
C ALA A 220 -29.59 -11.60 10.79
N GLY A 221 -29.59 -11.84 9.47
CA GLY A 221 -29.52 -10.76 8.45
C GLY A 221 -28.15 -10.09 8.32
N VAL A 222 -27.12 -10.63 8.96
CA VAL A 222 -25.74 -10.09 8.93
C VAL A 222 -24.80 -11.14 8.32
N LEU A 223 -23.90 -10.72 7.45
CA LEU A 223 -22.90 -11.61 6.84
C LEU A 223 -21.80 -11.95 7.87
N PRO A 224 -21.60 -13.22 8.18
CA PRO A 224 -20.73 -13.63 9.29
C PRO A 224 -19.23 -13.50 8.98
N GLU A 225 -18.85 -13.32 7.71
CA GLU A 225 -17.47 -13.08 7.29
C GLU A 225 -16.96 -11.69 7.71
N ILE A 226 -17.87 -10.74 7.98
CA ILE A 226 -17.52 -9.35 8.28
C ILE A 226 -16.73 -9.27 9.58
N TRP A 227 -15.55 -8.62 9.52
CA TRP A 227 -14.72 -8.27 10.67
C TRP A 227 -14.97 -6.84 11.15
N SER A 228 -14.95 -5.87 10.22
CA SER A 228 -15.25 -4.45 10.46
C SER A 228 -15.97 -3.85 9.26
N TYR A 229 -16.56 -2.68 9.44
CA TYR A 229 -17.40 -2.04 8.42
C TYR A 229 -17.27 -0.52 8.44
N GLY A 230 -17.95 0.15 7.51
CA GLY A 230 -17.87 1.60 7.38
C GLY A 230 -16.56 2.06 6.71
N HIS A 231 -16.03 1.25 5.79
CA HIS A 231 -14.85 1.56 4.99
C HIS A 231 -15.22 2.07 3.60
N ARG A 232 -14.34 2.91 3.02
CA ARG A 232 -14.53 3.40 1.65
C ARG A 232 -13.78 2.52 0.65
N ASN A 233 -12.46 2.57 0.64
CA ASN A 233 -11.62 1.83 -0.31
C ASN A 233 -10.25 1.52 0.29
N PRO A 234 -10.14 0.54 1.17
CA PRO A 234 -8.87 0.16 1.78
C PRO A 234 -7.91 -0.43 0.75
N GLN A 235 -6.70 0.13 0.62
CA GLN A 235 -5.70 -0.23 -0.41
C GLN A 235 -4.46 -0.89 0.18
N GLY A 236 -4.06 -0.54 1.38
CA GLY A 236 -2.93 -1.12 2.07
C GLY A 236 -3.32 -1.66 3.43
N ALA A 237 -2.70 -2.76 3.81
CA ALA A 237 -2.80 -3.32 5.16
C ALA A 237 -1.54 -4.11 5.50
N THR A 238 -1.20 -4.14 6.78
CA THR A 238 -0.03 -4.84 7.31
C THR A 238 -0.26 -5.21 8.77
N LEU A 239 0.60 -6.07 9.31
CA LEU A 239 0.64 -6.39 10.73
C LEU A 239 1.90 -5.81 11.37
N THR A 240 1.77 -5.38 12.60
CA THR A 240 2.91 -5.18 13.50
C THR A 240 3.51 -6.53 13.92
N PRO A 241 4.72 -6.57 14.48
CA PRO A 241 5.31 -7.82 14.99
C PRO A 241 4.46 -8.53 16.06
N ASP A 242 3.68 -7.79 16.86
CA ASP A 242 2.75 -8.35 17.85
C ASP A 242 1.40 -8.79 17.25
N GLY A 243 1.21 -8.66 15.93
CA GLY A 243 0.01 -9.08 15.21
C GLY A 243 -1.11 -8.04 15.15
N SER A 244 -0.89 -6.81 15.62
CA SER A 244 -1.88 -5.74 15.48
C SER A 244 -2.10 -5.39 14.01
N PHE A 245 -3.36 -5.31 13.60
CA PHE A 245 -3.76 -5.09 12.22
C PHE A 245 -3.88 -3.59 11.92
N TRP A 246 -3.10 -3.11 10.96
CA TRP A 246 -3.12 -1.74 10.46
C TRP A 246 -3.54 -1.71 9.01
N MET A 247 -4.33 -0.72 8.64
CA MET A 247 -4.70 -0.48 7.25
C MET A 247 -4.82 1.01 6.96
N HIS A 248 -4.78 1.37 5.70
CA HIS A 248 -5.18 2.69 5.22
C HIS A 248 -6.20 2.57 4.10
N GLU A 249 -6.97 3.62 3.93
CA GLU A 249 -7.98 3.72 2.91
C GLU A 249 -8.03 5.08 2.23
N HIS A 250 -8.53 5.09 1.00
CA HIS A 250 -8.76 6.33 0.28
C HIS A 250 -9.99 7.05 0.79
N GLY A 251 -9.83 8.31 1.13
CA GLY A 251 -10.91 9.27 1.20
C GLY A 251 -11.40 9.71 -0.18
N PRO A 252 -12.41 10.60 -0.24
CA PRO A 252 -12.84 11.21 -1.50
C PRO A 252 -11.87 12.31 -1.95
N GLN A 253 -12.25 13.58 -1.89
CA GLN A 253 -11.32 14.70 -2.09
C GLN A 253 -10.70 15.08 -0.73
N GLY A 254 -9.54 14.49 -0.39
CA GLY A 254 -8.95 14.50 0.96
C GLY A 254 -9.53 13.40 1.84
N GLY A 255 -9.04 13.32 3.08
CA GLY A 255 -9.51 12.38 4.08
C GLY A 255 -9.14 10.92 3.82
N ASP A 256 -7.98 10.66 3.19
CA ASP A 256 -7.37 9.33 3.28
C ASP A 256 -6.98 9.06 4.73
N GLU A 257 -7.09 7.83 5.19
CA GLU A 257 -6.98 7.50 6.62
C GLU A 257 -6.06 6.32 6.89
N ILE A 258 -5.38 6.36 8.05
CA ILE A 258 -4.78 5.16 8.67
C ILE A 258 -5.69 4.73 9.81
N ASN A 259 -6.12 3.48 9.79
CA ASN A 259 -7.01 2.89 10.75
C ASN A 259 -6.42 1.60 11.38
N LEU A 260 -6.87 1.26 12.59
CA LEU A 260 -6.56 0.01 13.29
C LEU A 260 -7.85 -0.83 13.40
N PRO A 261 -8.17 -1.66 12.41
CA PRO A 261 -9.43 -2.39 12.37
C PRO A 261 -9.59 -3.37 13.53
N ARG A 262 -10.70 -3.24 14.26
CA ARG A 262 -11.09 -4.10 15.37
C ARG A 262 -12.37 -4.87 15.06
N ALA A 263 -12.53 -6.02 15.69
CA ALA A 263 -13.70 -6.87 15.53
C ALA A 263 -14.99 -6.10 15.82
N GLY A 264 -15.92 -6.09 14.87
CA GLY A 264 -17.24 -5.48 14.98
C GLY A 264 -17.28 -3.95 14.94
N ALA A 265 -16.15 -3.26 14.77
CA ALA A 265 -16.06 -1.81 14.81
C ALA A 265 -16.52 -1.17 13.48
N ASN A 266 -17.10 0.05 13.60
CA ASN A 266 -17.56 0.89 12.50
C ASN A 266 -16.59 2.04 12.27
N TYR A 267 -16.02 2.15 11.06
CA TYR A 267 -15.07 3.21 10.67
C TYR A 267 -15.72 4.41 9.97
N GLY A 268 -17.04 4.44 9.96
CA GLY A 268 -17.86 5.64 9.80
C GLY A 268 -18.18 6.06 8.37
N TRP A 269 -17.46 5.62 7.33
CA TRP A 269 -17.79 6.00 5.96
C TRP A 269 -19.21 5.53 5.57
N PRO A 270 -20.03 6.38 4.91
CA PRO A 270 -19.84 7.78 4.52
C PRO A 270 -20.44 8.78 5.53
N VAL A 271 -20.77 8.37 6.76
CA VAL A 271 -21.41 9.22 7.78
C VAL A 271 -20.42 10.24 8.35
N ILE A 272 -19.19 9.80 8.61
CA ILE A 272 -18.07 10.67 9.00
C ILE A 272 -16.94 10.56 7.98
N THR A 273 -16.25 11.67 7.73
CA THR A 273 -15.07 11.73 6.86
C THR A 273 -14.37 13.09 7.03
N TYR A 274 -13.06 13.11 6.81
CA TYR A 274 -12.25 14.34 6.72
C TYR A 274 -12.14 14.88 5.27
N GLY A 275 -12.81 14.22 4.31
CA GLY A 275 -12.83 14.63 2.91
C GLY A 275 -14.15 15.23 2.46
N GLU A 276 -14.14 15.74 1.22
CA GLU A 276 -15.28 16.36 0.56
C GLU A 276 -15.66 15.59 -0.72
N ASN A 277 -16.84 15.87 -1.28
CA ASN A 277 -17.22 15.35 -2.59
C ASN A 277 -16.22 15.82 -3.66
N TYR A 278 -16.02 15.01 -4.70
CA TYR A 278 -15.30 15.46 -5.89
C TYR A 278 -16.01 16.66 -6.51
N GLY A 279 -15.30 17.77 -6.67
CA GLY A 279 -15.88 19.04 -7.10
C GLY A 279 -16.34 19.93 -5.95
N GLY A 280 -16.10 19.52 -4.70
CA GLY A 280 -16.40 20.28 -3.49
C GLY A 280 -17.74 19.93 -2.84
N GLY A 281 -17.91 20.42 -1.62
CA GLY A 281 -19.11 20.22 -0.83
C GLY A 281 -19.07 19.03 0.15
N LYS A 282 -19.82 19.14 1.20
CA LYS A 282 -19.88 18.17 2.30
C LYS A 282 -20.42 16.82 1.86
N ILE A 283 -19.90 15.75 2.45
CA ILE A 283 -20.48 14.41 2.36
C ILE A 283 -21.45 14.24 3.53
N GLY A 284 -22.67 13.81 3.24
CA GLY A 284 -23.74 13.72 4.25
C GLY A 284 -23.92 15.03 5.01
N GLU A 285 -23.90 14.97 6.32
CA GLU A 285 -23.99 16.14 7.21
C GLU A 285 -22.65 16.88 7.37
N GLY A 286 -21.55 16.35 6.80
CA GLY A 286 -20.19 16.91 6.92
C GLY A 286 -19.58 16.68 8.30
N LEU A 287 -19.92 15.58 8.94
CA LEU A 287 -19.38 15.20 10.24
C LEU A 287 -17.98 14.58 10.07
N THR A 288 -17.08 14.91 10.99
CA THR A 288 -15.77 14.26 11.12
C THR A 288 -15.73 13.24 12.26
N ALA A 289 -16.72 13.30 13.18
CA ALA A 289 -16.81 12.36 14.29
C ALA A 289 -18.29 12.09 14.66
N LYS A 290 -18.58 10.86 15.10
CA LYS A 290 -19.90 10.48 15.62
C LYS A 290 -19.74 9.34 16.63
N ALA A 291 -20.53 9.35 17.68
CA ALA A 291 -20.55 8.28 18.70
C ALA A 291 -20.79 6.90 18.05
N GLY A 292 -20.02 5.89 18.44
CA GLY A 292 -20.07 4.54 17.88
C GLY A 292 -19.33 4.36 16.56
N MET A 293 -18.60 5.37 16.10
CA MET A 293 -17.73 5.32 14.93
C MET A 293 -16.28 5.61 15.33
N GLU A 294 -15.36 4.80 14.83
CA GLU A 294 -13.94 4.90 15.14
C GLU A 294 -13.31 6.10 14.45
N GLN A 295 -12.32 6.70 15.10
CA GLN A 295 -11.53 7.77 14.54
C GLN A 295 -10.24 7.21 13.96
N PRO A 296 -9.75 7.74 12.82
CA PRO A 296 -8.46 7.33 12.26
C PRO A 296 -7.31 7.72 13.21
N LEU A 297 -6.24 6.92 13.17
CA LEU A 297 -4.98 7.25 13.82
C LEU A 297 -4.34 8.48 13.16
N HIS A 298 -4.50 8.60 11.86
CA HIS A 298 -3.97 9.67 11.01
C HIS A 298 -4.84 9.86 9.77
N TYR A 299 -4.88 11.06 9.22
CA TYR A 299 -5.56 11.34 7.96
C TYR A 299 -4.79 12.36 7.12
N TRP A 300 -4.96 12.31 5.80
CA TRP A 300 -4.33 13.24 4.87
C TRP A 300 -5.34 14.16 4.18
N VAL A 301 -5.06 15.46 4.26
CA VAL A 301 -5.73 16.50 3.46
C VAL A 301 -4.64 17.43 2.92
N PRO A 302 -4.41 17.46 1.60
CA PRO A 302 -5.12 16.75 0.52
C PRO A 302 -4.84 15.25 0.52
N SER A 303 -5.70 14.46 -0.15
CA SER A 303 -5.49 13.04 -0.40
C SER A 303 -4.15 12.78 -1.08
N ILE A 304 -3.39 11.79 -0.58
CA ILE A 304 -2.16 11.28 -1.20
C ILE A 304 -2.42 10.06 -2.09
N ALA A 305 -3.63 9.51 -2.06
CA ALA A 305 -4.03 8.23 -2.64
C ALA A 305 -3.07 7.10 -2.19
N PRO A 306 -3.11 6.71 -0.90
CA PRO A 306 -2.20 5.72 -0.34
C PRO A 306 -2.40 4.34 -0.98
N SER A 307 -1.33 3.54 -1.12
CA SER A 307 -1.32 2.31 -1.90
C SER A 307 -0.80 1.09 -1.12
N GLY A 308 0.46 0.71 -1.27
CA GLY A 308 1.08 -0.31 -0.43
C GLY A 308 1.44 0.22 0.95
N MET A 309 1.58 -0.69 1.93
CA MET A 309 1.89 -0.36 3.32
C MET A 309 2.79 -1.43 3.93
N ALA A 310 3.86 -1.02 4.59
CA ALA A 310 4.75 -1.93 5.30
C ALA A 310 5.40 -1.27 6.52
N PHE A 311 5.50 -2.00 7.63
CA PHE A 311 6.41 -1.63 8.71
C PHE A 311 7.83 -2.08 8.40
N LEU A 312 8.82 -1.28 8.74
CA LEU A 312 10.21 -1.67 8.71
C LEU A 312 10.57 -2.37 10.02
N THR A 313 10.86 -3.67 9.96
CA THR A 313 11.25 -4.47 11.12
C THR A 313 12.76 -4.63 11.25
N SER A 314 13.52 -4.38 10.17
CA SER A 314 14.97 -4.54 10.14
C SER A 314 15.70 -3.26 10.54
N GLU A 315 16.97 -3.41 10.93
CA GLU A 315 17.90 -2.30 11.23
C GLU A 315 18.74 -1.90 10.00
N ARG A 316 18.44 -2.39 8.81
CA ARG A 316 19.21 -2.13 7.59
C ARG A 316 19.37 -0.65 7.25
N TYR A 317 18.45 0.20 7.68
CA TYR A 317 18.46 1.66 7.50
C TYR A 317 18.77 2.41 8.80
N GLY A 318 19.33 1.71 9.79
CA GLY A 318 19.59 2.23 11.12
C GLY A 318 18.39 2.12 12.08
N LYS A 319 18.69 2.10 13.38
CA LYS A 319 17.70 1.91 14.46
C LYS A 319 16.57 2.96 14.45
N ALA A 320 16.88 4.19 14.05
CA ALA A 320 15.88 5.27 13.99
C ALA A 320 14.74 5.03 12.98
N TRP A 321 14.94 4.12 12.04
CA TRP A 321 13.93 3.76 11.05
C TRP A 321 13.14 2.51 11.42
N GLN A 322 13.68 1.67 12.29
CA GLN A 322 12.99 0.46 12.75
C GLN A 322 11.69 0.84 13.46
N GLY A 323 10.60 0.15 13.10
CA GLY A 323 9.26 0.44 13.62
C GLY A 323 8.53 1.58 12.92
N ASN A 324 9.15 2.26 11.94
CA ASN A 324 8.45 3.24 11.12
C ASN A 324 7.54 2.54 10.10
N LEU A 325 6.47 3.23 9.73
CA LEU A 325 5.53 2.80 8.70
C LEU A 325 5.89 3.46 7.36
N PHE A 326 5.79 2.69 6.27
CA PHE A 326 6.02 3.18 4.90
C PHE A 326 4.75 3.01 4.09
N VAL A 327 4.33 4.08 3.40
CA VAL A 327 3.09 4.13 2.61
C VAL A 327 3.40 4.69 1.22
N GLY A 328 3.03 3.98 0.16
CA GLY A 328 3.17 4.50 -1.21
C GLY A 328 2.11 5.56 -1.52
N SER A 329 2.49 6.61 -2.24
CA SER A 329 1.56 7.62 -2.76
C SER A 329 1.39 7.48 -4.27
N LEU A 330 0.14 7.28 -4.71
CA LEU A 330 -0.20 7.26 -6.14
C LEU A 330 -0.38 8.65 -6.71
N LYS A 331 -0.87 9.61 -5.91
CA LYS A 331 -1.18 10.95 -6.39
C LYS A 331 0.07 11.79 -6.59
N PHE A 332 1.00 11.72 -5.64
CA PHE A 332 2.18 12.58 -5.62
C PHE A 332 3.49 11.85 -5.93
N ALA A 333 3.44 10.56 -6.29
CA ALA A 333 4.58 9.78 -6.76
C ALA A 333 5.77 9.78 -5.78
N TYR A 334 5.51 9.51 -4.50
CA TYR A 334 6.55 9.35 -3.47
C TYR A 334 6.25 8.16 -2.56
N LEU A 335 7.25 7.73 -1.81
CA LEU A 335 7.11 6.83 -0.66
C LEU A 335 7.11 7.68 0.61
N ASP A 336 6.04 7.62 1.39
CA ASP A 336 5.92 8.30 2.66
C ASP A 336 6.49 7.43 3.77
N ARG A 337 7.50 7.95 4.50
CA ARG A 337 8.00 7.37 5.73
C ARG A 337 7.35 8.08 6.91
N ILE A 338 6.57 7.34 7.66
CA ILE A 338 5.81 7.80 8.80
C ILE A 338 6.53 7.37 10.09
N GLU A 339 7.05 8.34 10.81
CA GLU A 339 7.67 8.16 12.10
C GLU A 339 6.60 8.14 13.19
N LEU A 340 6.62 7.14 14.04
CA LEU A 340 5.65 6.93 15.11
C LEU A 340 6.28 7.24 16.49
N SER A 341 5.44 7.59 17.47
CA SER A 341 5.88 7.91 18.83
C SER A 341 6.39 6.69 19.62
N ALA A 342 6.10 5.49 19.14
CA ALA A 342 6.67 4.24 19.60
C ALA A 342 6.90 3.32 18.39
N PRO A 343 7.92 2.44 18.39
CA PRO A 343 8.10 1.47 17.33
C PRO A 343 6.83 0.64 17.10
N PHE A 344 6.36 0.56 15.85
CA PHE A 344 5.14 -0.17 15.45
C PHE A 344 3.84 0.35 16.07
N GLY A 345 3.78 1.58 16.63
CA GLY A 345 2.58 2.07 17.30
C GLY A 345 2.64 3.52 17.74
N GLY A 346 1.62 3.93 18.50
CA GLY A 346 1.51 5.29 19.00
C GLY A 346 0.97 6.28 17.95
N LYS A 347 1.30 7.56 18.12
CA LYS A 347 0.84 8.66 17.25
C LYS A 347 1.86 8.91 16.13
N VAL A 348 1.40 9.43 15.00
CA VAL A 348 2.26 9.96 13.95
C VAL A 348 2.97 11.21 14.46
N LEU A 349 4.30 11.20 14.40
CA LEU A 349 5.14 12.34 14.79
C LEU A 349 5.57 13.16 13.58
N ARG A 350 5.93 12.49 12.49
CA ARG A 350 6.48 13.15 11.30
C ARG A 350 6.30 12.27 10.06
N GLU A 351 6.10 12.93 8.93
CA GLU A 351 6.15 12.34 7.60
C GLU A 351 7.42 12.79 6.86
N SER A 352 7.98 11.91 6.04
CA SER A 352 9.16 12.20 5.22
C SER A 352 8.99 11.56 3.85
N LYS A 353 9.01 12.41 2.82
CA LYS A 353 8.81 11.99 1.43
C LYS A 353 10.11 11.47 0.83
N LEU A 354 10.10 10.22 0.39
CA LEU A 354 11.22 9.53 -0.24
C LEU A 354 10.85 9.21 -1.70
N LEU A 355 11.84 9.02 -2.56
CA LEU A 355 11.68 8.56 -3.95
C LEU A 355 10.92 9.53 -4.87
N ALA A 356 10.77 10.80 -4.51
CA ALA A 356 10.12 11.79 -5.39
C ALA A 356 10.87 11.93 -6.74
N GLU A 357 12.19 11.68 -6.74
CA GLU A 357 13.05 11.70 -7.94
C GLU A 357 12.76 10.55 -8.91
N VAL A 358 12.11 9.48 -8.47
CA VAL A 358 11.68 8.38 -9.36
C VAL A 358 10.61 8.84 -10.34
N GLY A 359 9.80 9.83 -9.94
CA GLY A 359 8.79 10.47 -10.80
C GLY A 359 7.63 9.57 -11.20
N GLU A 360 7.48 8.41 -10.57
CA GLU A 360 6.42 7.43 -10.85
C GLU A 360 5.56 7.15 -9.61
N ARG A 361 4.29 6.86 -9.85
CA ARG A 361 3.32 6.50 -8.81
C ARG A 361 3.81 5.24 -8.08
N ILE A 362 3.96 5.29 -6.76
CA ILE A 362 4.34 4.12 -5.96
C ILE A 362 3.08 3.30 -5.67
N ARG A 363 3.05 2.04 -6.14
CA ARG A 363 1.90 1.15 -6.03
C ARG A 363 1.97 0.20 -4.83
N ASP A 364 3.11 -0.40 -4.59
CA ASP A 364 3.28 -1.32 -3.47
C ASP A 364 4.58 -1.04 -2.73
N VAL A 365 4.62 -1.34 -1.46
CA VAL A 365 5.81 -1.32 -0.64
C VAL A 365 5.82 -2.56 0.25
N ARG A 366 6.92 -3.29 0.25
CA ARG A 366 7.12 -4.50 1.06
C ARG A 366 8.54 -4.51 1.62
N GLN A 367 8.72 -5.09 2.81
CA GLN A 367 10.05 -5.47 3.28
C GLN A 367 10.38 -6.88 2.79
N GLY A 368 11.53 -7.02 2.12
CA GLY A 368 12.05 -8.30 1.68
C GLY A 368 12.68 -9.11 2.81
N PRO A 369 12.94 -10.40 2.57
CA PRO A 369 13.60 -11.28 3.56
C PRO A 369 15.04 -10.86 3.89
N ASP A 370 15.67 -10.05 3.04
CA ASP A 370 16.98 -9.42 3.25
C ASP A 370 16.91 -8.16 4.15
N GLY A 371 15.71 -7.81 4.60
CA GLY A 371 15.46 -6.64 5.45
C GLY A 371 15.41 -5.32 4.69
N LEU A 372 15.53 -5.31 3.37
CA LEU A 372 15.41 -4.11 2.55
C LEU A 372 13.95 -3.86 2.15
N LEU A 373 13.64 -2.60 1.86
CA LEU A 373 12.35 -2.21 1.29
C LEU A 373 12.37 -2.35 -0.23
N TYR A 374 11.26 -2.82 -0.77
CA TYR A 374 11.00 -2.94 -2.20
C TYR A 374 9.72 -2.21 -2.54
N VAL A 375 9.72 -1.51 -3.66
CA VAL A 375 8.53 -0.82 -4.16
C VAL A 375 8.22 -1.20 -5.60
N LEU A 376 6.95 -1.16 -5.96
CA LEU A 376 6.47 -1.26 -7.34
C LEU A 376 5.96 0.10 -7.79
N THR A 377 6.18 0.45 -9.06
CA THR A 377 5.62 1.65 -9.66
C THR A 377 4.43 1.33 -10.56
N ASP A 378 3.38 2.19 -10.56
CA ASP A 378 2.15 1.98 -11.34
C ASP A 378 2.27 2.66 -12.71
N SER A 379 2.89 1.98 -13.66
CA SER A 379 2.96 2.41 -15.07
C SER A 379 2.93 1.22 -16.03
N ARG A 380 2.72 1.49 -17.35
CA ARG A 380 2.80 0.46 -18.39
C ARG A 380 4.21 -0.14 -18.53
N ASN A 381 5.22 0.59 -18.12
CA ASN A 381 6.61 0.14 -18.01
C ASN A 381 7.03 0.22 -16.56
N GLY A 382 6.22 -0.38 -15.68
CA GLY A 382 6.43 -0.38 -14.24
C GLY A 382 7.71 -1.06 -13.84
N LYS A 383 8.19 -0.68 -12.66
CA LYS A 383 9.47 -1.11 -12.10
C LYS A 383 9.28 -1.83 -10.79
N LEU A 384 10.14 -2.80 -10.54
CA LEU A 384 10.47 -3.29 -9.20
C LEU A 384 11.77 -2.61 -8.77
N ILE A 385 11.72 -1.87 -7.68
CA ILE A 385 12.85 -1.08 -7.16
C ILE A 385 13.17 -1.58 -5.76
N ARG A 386 14.43 -1.88 -5.49
CA ARG A 386 14.99 -2.15 -4.18
C ARG A 386 15.58 -0.86 -3.59
N LEU A 387 15.33 -0.59 -2.32
CA LEU A 387 15.88 0.58 -1.65
C LEU A 387 17.14 0.16 -0.88
N LEU A 388 18.28 0.68 -1.27
CA LEU A 388 19.52 0.51 -0.54
C LEU A 388 19.66 1.60 0.52
N PRO A 389 20.25 1.34 1.69
CA PRO A 389 20.62 2.38 2.62
C PRO A 389 21.47 3.45 1.92
N GLY A 390 21.21 4.72 2.24
CA GLY A 390 22.08 5.82 1.85
C GLY A 390 23.48 5.66 2.49
N GLY A 391 24.49 6.10 1.79
CA GLY A 391 25.85 6.11 2.31
C GLY A 391 26.08 7.23 3.33
#